data_e4cb3e5cf4dc90c1a5bdd6ee01ab2a87
#
_entry.id   e4cb3e5cf4dc90c1a5bdd6ee01ab2a87
#
_cell.length_a   1.000
_cell.length_b   1.000
_cell.length_c   1.000
_cell.angle_alpha   90.00
_cell.angle_beta   90.00
_cell.angle_gamma   90.00
#
_symmetry.space_group_name_H-M   'P 1'
#
loop_
_entity.id
_entity.type
_entity.pdbx_description
1 polymer ?
#
loop_
_entity_poly.entity_id
_entity_poly.type
_entity_poly.pdbx_seq_one_letter_code
_entity_poly.pdbx_strand_id
1 'polypeptide(L)'
;MNYNMGFITDNERYNQVIDTWTHVNSDLSDILYKTIKNDDQGFNSVFMMLDSGARGSKEQIRQLSGMRGLMAKPQKAGAEGAQIIENPILSNFKEGLSVLEYFISTHGARKGLADTALKTADAGYLTRRLVDVSHDVIINEEDCGTLRGLVCTALKNNDEVIATLYERILGRVSAVSYTHLTLPTNREV
;
A
#
# COMPACT_ATOMS: atom_id res chain seq x y z
N MET A 1 17.10 21.47 19.88
CA MET A 1 17.77 22.77 20.20
C MET A 1 16.87 23.93 19.83
N ASN A 2 16.36 24.04 18.60
CA ASN A 2 15.51 25.14 18.12
C ASN A 2 14.20 25.33 18.91
N TYR A 3 13.56 24.25 19.37
CA TYR A 3 12.37 24.30 20.22
C TYR A 3 12.63 24.96 21.58
N ASN A 4 13.74 24.57 22.24
CA ASN A 4 14.11 25.15 23.54
C ASN A 4 14.52 26.64 23.45
N MET A 5 14.90 27.09 22.24
CA MET A 5 15.20 28.51 21.95
C MET A 5 13.95 29.30 21.50
N GLY A 6 12.80 28.66 21.37
CA GLY A 6 11.55 29.31 20.96
C GLY A 6 11.46 29.63 19.45
N PHE A 7 12.31 29.07 18.60
CA PHE A 7 12.29 29.29 17.15
C PHE A 7 11.21 28.50 16.42
N ILE A 8 10.75 27.39 16.99
CA ILE A 8 9.72 26.52 16.41
C ILE A 8 8.64 26.22 17.43
N THR A 9 7.40 26.03 16.96
CA THR A 9 6.25 25.62 17.78
C THR A 9 6.31 24.12 18.10
N ASP A 10 5.54 23.68 19.11
CA ASP A 10 5.47 22.24 19.44
C ASP A 10 4.90 21.40 18.30
N ASN A 11 3.89 21.91 17.60
CA ASN A 11 3.31 21.22 16.43
C ASN A 11 4.33 21.08 15.29
N GLU A 12 5.12 22.10 15.05
CA GLU A 12 6.17 22.05 14.02
C GLU A 12 7.28 21.07 14.40
N ARG A 13 7.71 21.08 15.67
CA ARG A 13 8.63 20.08 16.19
C ARG A 13 8.11 18.66 15.99
N TYR A 14 6.83 18.42 16.36
CA TYR A 14 6.17 17.14 16.19
C TYR A 14 6.18 16.69 14.72
N ASN A 15 5.77 17.57 13.81
CA ASN A 15 5.75 17.25 12.38
C ASN A 15 7.15 16.92 11.84
N GLN A 16 8.17 17.69 12.21
CA GLN A 16 9.55 17.43 11.81
C GLN A 16 10.07 16.08 12.35
N VAL A 17 9.71 15.71 13.56
CA VAL A 17 10.09 14.41 14.14
C VAL A 17 9.45 13.27 13.38
N ILE A 18 8.15 13.36 13.09
CA ILE A 18 7.42 12.33 12.35
C ILE A 18 7.97 12.19 10.92
N ASP A 19 8.23 13.31 10.26
CA ASP A 19 8.78 13.34 8.91
C ASP A 19 10.17 12.70 8.86
N THR A 20 11.05 13.06 9.79
CA THR A 20 12.37 12.44 9.91
C THR A 20 12.29 10.92 10.08
N TRP A 21 11.41 10.43 10.96
CA TRP A 21 11.25 9.00 11.18
C TRP A 21 10.63 8.29 9.97
N THR A 22 9.77 8.97 9.23
CA THR A 22 9.19 8.43 7.98
C THR A 22 10.27 8.23 6.92
N HIS A 23 11.15 9.22 6.74
CA HIS A 23 12.30 9.10 5.84
C HIS A 23 13.25 7.97 6.25
N VAL A 24 13.63 7.91 7.53
CA VAL A 24 14.49 6.83 8.06
C VAL A 24 13.87 5.44 7.82
N ASN A 25 12.55 5.31 8.01
CA ASN A 25 11.84 4.06 7.74
C ASN A 25 11.91 3.66 6.25
N SER A 26 11.76 4.62 5.35
CA SER A 26 11.86 4.39 3.90
C SER A 26 13.27 3.95 3.51
N ASP A 27 14.28 4.68 3.97
CA ASP A 27 15.68 4.37 3.70
C ASP A 27 16.08 2.98 4.24
N LEU A 28 15.61 2.65 5.44
CA LEU A 28 15.83 1.34 6.04
C LEU A 28 15.19 0.22 5.20
N SER A 29 13.97 0.43 4.71
CA SER A 29 13.29 -0.51 3.82
C SER A 29 14.08 -0.77 2.54
N ASP A 30 14.62 0.28 1.94
CA ASP A 30 15.38 0.17 0.70
C ASP A 30 16.74 -0.48 0.90
N ILE A 31 17.43 -0.18 1.98
CA ILE A 31 18.70 -0.84 2.36
C ILE A 31 18.44 -2.34 2.59
N LEU A 32 17.42 -2.67 3.36
CA LEU A 32 17.07 -4.05 3.66
C LEU A 32 16.73 -4.84 2.40
N TYR A 33 15.92 -4.25 1.51
CA TYR A 33 15.57 -4.86 0.25
C TYR A 33 16.81 -5.13 -0.64
N LYS A 34 17.72 -4.16 -0.74
CA LYS A 34 18.99 -4.33 -1.46
C LYS A 34 19.86 -5.42 -0.84
N THR A 35 19.90 -5.50 0.49
CA THR A 35 20.67 -6.52 1.20
C THR A 35 20.12 -7.92 0.92
N ILE A 36 18.80 -8.12 1.03
CA ILE A 36 18.17 -9.42 0.78
C ILE A 36 18.31 -9.82 -0.71
N LYS A 37 18.25 -8.84 -1.63
CA LYS A 37 18.41 -9.07 -3.05
C LYS A 37 19.82 -9.58 -3.41
N ASN A 38 20.84 -9.08 -2.72
CA ASN A 38 22.23 -9.44 -2.98
C ASN A 38 22.70 -10.67 -2.17
N ASP A 39 21.88 -11.14 -1.25
CA ASP A 39 22.16 -12.31 -0.44
C ASP A 39 21.99 -13.58 -1.27
N ASP A 40 22.83 -14.60 -1.00
CA ASP A 40 22.87 -15.88 -1.75
C ASP A 40 22.88 -15.73 -3.27
N GLN A 41 23.58 -14.74 -3.79
CA GLN A 41 23.66 -14.47 -5.25
C GLN A 41 22.27 -14.26 -5.89
N GLY A 42 21.32 -13.75 -5.13
CA GLY A 42 19.93 -13.52 -5.55
C GLY A 42 18.98 -14.70 -5.34
N PHE A 43 19.43 -15.79 -4.77
CA PHE A 43 18.59 -16.98 -4.48
C PHE A 43 18.07 -17.03 -3.04
N ASN A 44 18.05 -15.90 -2.33
CA ASN A 44 17.42 -15.83 -1.02
C ASN A 44 15.92 -16.16 -1.12
N SER A 45 15.45 -17.14 -0.35
CA SER A 45 14.07 -17.63 -0.40
C SER A 45 13.03 -16.55 -0.08
N VAL A 46 13.36 -15.63 0.84
CA VAL A 46 12.48 -14.52 1.20
C VAL A 46 12.40 -13.51 0.05
N PHE A 47 13.53 -13.22 -0.58
CA PHE A 47 13.57 -12.35 -1.75
C PHE A 47 12.74 -12.94 -2.91
N MET A 48 12.87 -14.22 -3.20
CA MET A 48 12.10 -14.88 -4.26
C MET A 48 10.59 -14.81 -4.03
N MET A 49 10.14 -15.01 -2.79
CA MET A 49 8.71 -14.87 -2.45
C MET A 49 8.21 -13.43 -2.61
N LEU A 50 9.03 -12.46 -2.24
CA LEU A 50 8.71 -11.04 -2.34
C LEU A 50 8.67 -10.57 -3.80
N ASP A 51 9.69 -10.94 -4.58
CA ASP A 51 9.85 -10.50 -5.97
C ASP A 51 8.78 -11.11 -6.90
N SER A 52 8.45 -12.38 -6.67
CA SER A 52 7.36 -13.06 -7.38
C SER A 52 5.96 -12.55 -7.02
N GLY A 53 5.82 -11.75 -5.96
CA GLY A 53 4.51 -11.32 -5.46
C GLY A 53 3.67 -12.44 -4.83
N ALA A 54 4.21 -13.64 -4.66
CA ALA A 54 3.47 -14.78 -4.10
C ALA A 54 3.06 -14.55 -2.66
N ARG A 55 3.94 -13.98 -1.85
CA ARG A 55 3.65 -13.65 -0.45
C ARG A 55 4.62 -12.60 0.10
N GLY A 56 4.10 -11.76 0.99
CA GLY A 56 4.89 -10.75 1.67
C GLY A 56 4.91 -9.41 0.97
N SER A 57 5.27 -8.38 1.72
CA SER A 57 5.52 -7.03 1.23
C SER A 57 6.81 -6.49 1.84
N LYS A 58 7.39 -5.45 1.24
CA LYS A 58 8.57 -4.77 1.78
C LYS A 58 8.36 -4.33 3.23
N GLU A 59 7.15 -3.83 3.54
CA GLU A 59 6.77 -3.41 4.88
C GLU A 59 6.80 -4.56 5.91
N GLN A 60 6.32 -5.73 5.53
CA GLN A 60 6.33 -6.89 6.41
C GLN A 60 7.76 -7.36 6.72
N ILE A 61 8.63 -7.37 5.72
CA ILE A 61 10.05 -7.73 5.92
C ILE A 61 10.76 -6.70 6.78
N ARG A 62 10.47 -5.41 6.58
CA ARG A 62 11.00 -4.34 7.43
C ARG A 62 10.62 -4.54 8.89
N GLN A 63 9.38 -4.88 9.17
CA GLN A 63 8.92 -5.14 10.54
C GLN A 63 9.52 -6.41 11.16
N LEU A 64 9.85 -7.42 10.34
CA LEU A 64 10.46 -8.65 10.81
C LEU A 64 11.94 -8.51 11.15
N SER A 65 12.70 -7.79 10.33
CA SER A 65 14.16 -7.75 10.40
C SER A 65 14.76 -6.33 10.59
N GLY A 66 14.00 -5.29 10.31
CA GLY A 66 14.43 -3.91 10.47
C GLY A 66 13.90 -3.27 11.75
N MET A 67 12.95 -2.36 11.64
CA MET A 67 12.23 -1.78 12.77
C MET A 67 10.74 -1.69 12.49
N ARG A 68 9.93 -1.75 13.54
CA ARG A 68 8.47 -1.67 13.37
C ARG A 68 8.01 -0.26 12.97
N GLY A 69 8.57 0.79 13.56
CA GLY A 69 8.34 2.17 13.19
C GLY A 69 7.24 2.89 13.99
N LEU A 70 6.64 3.89 13.38
CA LEU A 70 5.67 4.77 14.02
C LEU A 70 4.32 4.07 14.24
N MET A 71 3.70 4.33 15.41
CA MET A 71 2.40 3.79 15.80
C MET A 71 1.39 4.90 16.01
N ALA A 72 0.13 4.65 15.62
CA ALA A 72 -0.97 5.56 15.87
C ALA A 72 -1.43 5.47 17.33
N LYS A 73 -1.78 6.62 17.93
CA LYS A 73 -2.44 6.67 19.24
C LYS A 73 -3.83 6.04 19.14
N PRO A 74 -4.32 5.39 20.22
CA PRO A 74 -5.71 4.96 20.28
C PRO A 74 -6.63 6.19 20.22
N GLN A 75 -7.54 6.21 19.24
CA GLN A 75 -8.50 7.29 19.09
C GLN A 75 -9.66 7.14 20.08
N LYS A 76 -10.00 8.23 20.75
CA LYS A 76 -11.30 8.35 21.43
C LYS A 76 -12.38 8.59 20.37
N ALA A 77 -13.56 8.03 20.58
CA ALA A 77 -14.70 8.26 19.69
C ALA A 77 -14.97 9.77 19.57
N GLY A 78 -14.97 10.27 18.32
CA GLY A 78 -15.24 11.69 18.00
C GLY A 78 -14.01 12.58 17.80
N ALA A 79 -12.78 12.08 17.93
CA ALA A 79 -11.58 12.85 17.61
C ALA A 79 -11.23 12.72 16.13
N GLU A 80 -11.26 13.83 15.40
CA GLU A 80 -10.75 13.90 14.01
C GLU A 80 -9.22 13.90 14.00
N GLY A 81 -8.64 13.01 13.21
CA GLY A 81 -7.20 12.90 12.96
C GLY A 81 -6.50 11.86 13.84
N ALA A 82 -5.91 10.87 13.18
CA ALA A 82 -5.07 9.88 13.85
C ALA A 82 -3.74 10.52 14.26
N GLN A 83 -3.58 10.88 15.54
CA GLN A 83 -2.28 11.30 16.06
C GLN A 83 -1.33 10.12 16.10
N ILE A 84 -0.09 10.33 15.65
CA ILE A 84 1.00 9.37 15.70
C ILE A 84 1.77 9.56 17.01
N ILE A 85 2.28 8.48 17.58
CA ILE A 85 3.17 8.52 18.74
C ILE A 85 4.56 8.95 18.27
N GLU A 86 5.13 10.00 18.88
CA GLU A 86 6.43 10.55 18.48
C GLU A 86 7.57 9.53 18.57
N ASN A 87 7.54 8.67 19.58
CA ASN A 87 8.55 7.65 19.77
C ASN A 87 8.21 6.41 18.94
N PRO A 88 9.00 6.09 17.89
CA PRO A 88 8.78 4.89 17.11
C PRO A 88 9.20 3.65 17.90
N ILE A 89 8.71 2.49 17.46
CA ILE A 89 9.20 1.20 17.93
C ILE A 89 10.44 0.85 17.11
N LEU A 90 11.59 0.85 17.75
CA LEU A 90 12.87 0.54 17.12
C LEU A 90 13.11 -0.96 16.96
N SER A 91 12.55 -1.75 17.86
CA SER A 91 12.67 -3.21 17.86
C SER A 91 11.92 -3.83 16.67
N ASN A 92 12.44 -4.95 16.21
CA ASN A 92 11.81 -5.81 15.21
C ASN A 92 11.21 -7.06 15.87
N PHE A 93 10.48 -7.85 15.09
CA PHE A 93 9.88 -9.08 15.62
C PHE A 93 10.90 -10.19 15.89
N LYS A 94 12.06 -10.18 15.23
CA LYS A 94 13.13 -11.16 15.45
C LYS A 94 13.78 -10.98 16.83
N GLU A 95 14.03 -9.74 17.22
CA GLU A 95 14.60 -9.40 18.52
C GLU A 95 13.59 -9.46 19.65
N GLY A 96 12.33 -9.24 19.32
CA GLY A 96 11.22 -9.13 20.26
C GLY A 96 10.98 -7.69 20.71
N LEU A 97 9.74 -7.40 21.06
CA LEU A 97 9.30 -6.09 21.53
C LEU A 97 9.38 -6.02 23.06
N SER A 98 9.67 -4.85 23.60
CA SER A 98 9.48 -4.59 25.02
C SER A 98 7.99 -4.63 25.38
N VAL A 99 7.67 -4.83 26.67
CA VAL A 99 6.26 -4.90 27.13
C VAL A 99 5.49 -3.65 26.74
N LEU A 100 6.09 -2.49 26.87
CA LEU A 100 5.46 -1.20 26.53
C LEU A 100 5.22 -1.06 25.02
N GLU A 101 6.21 -1.41 24.20
CA GLU A 101 6.10 -1.39 22.74
C GLU A 101 5.05 -2.38 22.24
N TYR A 102 5.01 -3.58 22.84
CA TYR A 102 3.97 -4.55 22.55
C TYR A 102 2.57 -4.00 22.87
N PHE A 103 2.38 -3.41 24.04
CA PHE A 103 1.11 -2.82 24.44
C PHE A 103 0.65 -1.73 23.46
N ILE A 104 1.53 -0.81 23.10
CA ILE A 104 1.24 0.24 22.11
C ILE A 104 0.83 -0.38 20.78
N SER A 105 1.52 -1.43 20.35
CA SER A 105 1.25 -2.09 19.07
C SER A 105 -0.09 -2.83 19.01
N THR A 106 -0.60 -3.31 20.16
CA THR A 106 -1.87 -4.04 20.21
C THR A 106 -3.09 -3.18 19.85
N HIS A 107 -3.04 -1.88 20.10
CA HIS A 107 -4.13 -0.96 19.73
C HIS A 107 -4.35 -0.94 18.21
N GLY A 108 -3.26 -0.82 17.44
CA GLY A 108 -3.31 -0.86 15.98
C GLY A 108 -3.75 -2.23 15.45
N ALA A 109 -3.26 -3.31 16.06
CA ALA A 109 -3.64 -4.66 15.68
C ALA A 109 -5.13 -4.92 15.90
N ARG A 110 -5.69 -4.52 17.05
CA ARG A 110 -7.12 -4.66 17.35
C ARG A 110 -7.98 -3.88 16.34
N LYS A 111 -7.60 -2.64 16.04
CA LYS A 111 -8.30 -1.83 15.03
C LYS A 111 -8.24 -2.49 13.66
N GLY A 112 -7.08 -2.96 13.22
CA GLY A 112 -6.92 -3.65 11.94
C GLY A 112 -7.75 -4.92 11.83
N LEU A 113 -7.85 -5.72 12.89
CA LEU A 113 -8.70 -6.91 12.92
C LEU A 113 -10.19 -6.57 12.82
N ALA A 114 -10.65 -5.55 13.55
CA ALA A 114 -12.03 -5.10 13.48
C ALA A 114 -12.38 -4.53 12.09
N ASP A 115 -11.52 -3.69 11.52
CA ASP A 115 -11.69 -3.14 10.17
C ASP A 115 -11.74 -4.25 9.10
N THR A 116 -10.91 -5.26 9.22
CA THR A 116 -10.89 -6.41 8.29
C THR A 116 -12.21 -7.17 8.35
N ALA A 117 -12.73 -7.45 9.55
CA ALA A 117 -13.99 -8.17 9.73
C ALA A 117 -15.17 -7.42 9.10
N LEU A 118 -15.25 -6.09 9.27
CA LEU A 118 -16.31 -5.27 8.70
C LEU A 118 -16.19 -5.16 7.18
N LYS A 119 -15.00 -4.87 6.66
CA LYS A 119 -14.76 -4.75 5.21
C LYS A 119 -15.01 -6.04 4.44
N THR A 120 -14.80 -7.19 5.07
CA THR A 120 -15.07 -8.49 4.44
C THR A 120 -16.55 -8.67 4.17
N ALA A 121 -17.42 -8.28 5.11
CA ALA A 121 -18.87 -8.35 4.92
C ALA A 121 -19.35 -7.40 3.81
N ASP A 122 -18.87 -6.16 3.80
CA ASP A 122 -19.20 -5.17 2.79
C ASP A 122 -18.74 -5.61 1.38
N ALA A 123 -17.53 -6.13 1.27
CA ALA A 123 -16.99 -6.65 0.01
C ALA A 123 -17.79 -7.84 -0.50
N GLY A 124 -18.18 -8.77 0.38
CA GLY A 124 -19.02 -9.91 0.01
C GLY A 124 -20.40 -9.49 -0.50
N TYR A 125 -21.05 -8.56 0.17
CA TYR A 125 -22.34 -8.03 -0.25
C TYR A 125 -22.25 -7.25 -1.58
N LEU A 126 -21.23 -6.43 -1.75
CA LEU A 126 -20.98 -5.71 -3.01
C LEU A 126 -20.76 -6.69 -4.17
N THR A 127 -19.91 -7.70 -3.96
CA THR A 127 -19.63 -8.72 -4.98
C THR A 127 -20.89 -9.44 -5.40
N ARG A 128 -21.73 -9.87 -4.45
CA ARG A 128 -23.02 -10.50 -4.75
C ARG A 128 -23.90 -9.61 -5.61
N ARG A 129 -24.08 -8.34 -5.25
CA ARG A 129 -24.88 -7.39 -6.01
C ARG A 129 -24.34 -7.17 -7.42
N LEU A 130 -23.03 -7.09 -7.59
CA LEU A 130 -22.41 -6.95 -8.91
C LEU A 130 -22.65 -8.20 -9.78
N VAL A 131 -22.54 -9.39 -9.19
CA VAL A 131 -22.86 -10.64 -9.90
C VAL A 131 -24.32 -10.70 -10.28
N ASP A 132 -25.25 -10.37 -9.38
CA ASP A 132 -26.70 -10.37 -9.66
C ASP A 132 -27.07 -9.44 -10.82
N VAL A 133 -26.37 -8.32 -10.98
CA VAL A 133 -26.61 -7.38 -12.09
C VAL A 133 -25.93 -7.83 -13.39
N SER A 134 -24.77 -8.46 -13.29
CA SER A 134 -23.93 -8.76 -14.46
C SER A 134 -24.19 -10.13 -15.08
N HIS A 135 -24.80 -11.08 -14.36
CA HIS A 135 -24.98 -12.45 -14.87
C HIS A 135 -26.00 -12.52 -16.03
N ASP A 136 -26.92 -11.56 -16.12
CA ASP A 136 -27.91 -11.48 -17.22
C ASP A 136 -27.34 -10.79 -18.48
N VAL A 137 -26.11 -10.25 -18.40
CA VAL A 137 -25.48 -9.57 -19.55
C VAL A 137 -24.91 -10.61 -20.51
N ILE A 138 -25.43 -10.59 -21.74
CA ILE A 138 -25.03 -11.50 -22.81
C ILE A 138 -24.29 -10.69 -23.88
N ILE A 139 -23.18 -11.19 -24.34
CA ILE A 139 -22.45 -10.62 -25.48
C ILE A 139 -23.06 -11.18 -26.75
N ASN A 140 -23.71 -10.31 -27.54
CA ASN A 140 -24.39 -10.72 -28.79
C ASN A 140 -23.49 -10.63 -30.03
N GLU A 141 -22.49 -9.78 -29.99
CA GLU A 141 -21.56 -9.51 -31.09
C GLU A 141 -20.14 -9.45 -30.58
N GLU A 142 -19.18 -9.96 -31.36
CA GLU A 142 -17.76 -9.90 -31.02
C GLU A 142 -17.22 -8.48 -31.12
N ASP A 143 -17.60 -7.75 -32.17
CA ASP A 143 -17.27 -6.35 -32.38
C ASP A 143 -18.48 -5.59 -32.94
N CYS A 144 -18.94 -4.60 -32.20
CA CYS A 144 -20.04 -3.75 -32.61
C CYS A 144 -19.65 -2.63 -33.60
N GLY A 145 -18.38 -2.55 -34.00
CA GLY A 145 -17.87 -1.55 -34.94
C GLY A 145 -18.00 -0.09 -34.49
N THR A 146 -18.15 0.15 -33.20
CA THR A 146 -18.31 1.52 -32.67
C THR A 146 -16.97 2.28 -32.72
N LEU A 147 -17.05 3.54 -33.16
CA LEU A 147 -15.92 4.48 -33.07
C LEU A 147 -15.85 5.21 -31.71
N ARG A 148 -16.84 4.99 -30.85
CA ARG A 148 -16.86 5.59 -29.52
C ARG A 148 -16.11 4.70 -28.55
N GLY A 149 -15.05 5.23 -27.96
CA GLY A 149 -14.25 4.58 -26.93
C GLY A 149 -14.38 5.27 -25.57
N LEU A 150 -13.97 4.58 -24.54
CA LEU A 150 -13.78 5.17 -23.21
C LEU A 150 -12.33 5.64 -23.07
N VAL A 151 -12.17 6.87 -22.61
CA VAL A 151 -10.83 7.41 -22.32
C VAL A 151 -10.36 6.81 -20.99
N CYS A 152 -9.33 6.00 -21.04
CA CYS A 152 -8.71 5.42 -19.85
C CYS A 152 -7.44 6.20 -19.48
N THR A 153 -7.37 6.64 -18.22
CA THR A 153 -6.19 7.26 -17.62
C THR A 153 -5.76 6.45 -16.41
N ALA A 154 -4.53 6.63 -15.95
CA ALA A 154 -4.10 6.04 -14.67
C ALA A 154 -5.02 6.51 -13.53
N LEU A 155 -5.41 5.59 -12.66
CA LEU A 155 -6.22 5.92 -11.49
C LEU A 155 -5.31 6.52 -10.43
N LYS A 156 -5.55 7.80 -10.12
CA LYS A 156 -4.79 8.55 -9.13
C LYS A 156 -5.71 8.98 -7.99
N ASN A 157 -5.16 8.98 -6.78
CA ASN A 157 -5.77 9.61 -5.63
C ASN A 157 -4.82 10.72 -5.18
N ASN A 158 -5.17 11.97 -5.45
CA ASN A 158 -4.28 13.12 -5.43
C ASN A 158 -3.09 12.87 -6.39
N ASP A 159 -1.86 12.77 -5.88
CA ASP A 159 -0.65 12.52 -6.67
C ASP A 159 -0.19 11.04 -6.64
N GLU A 160 -0.81 10.21 -5.80
CA GLU A 160 -0.47 8.79 -5.71
C GLU A 160 -1.21 7.98 -6.77
N VAL A 161 -0.48 7.19 -7.54
CA VAL A 161 -1.04 6.30 -8.57
C VAL A 161 -1.50 5.01 -7.90
N ILE A 162 -2.82 4.81 -7.80
CA ILE A 162 -3.45 3.60 -7.24
C ILE A 162 -3.40 2.45 -8.24
N ALA A 163 -3.71 2.73 -9.51
CA ALA A 163 -3.63 1.74 -10.58
C ALA A 163 -2.98 2.38 -11.80
N THR A 164 -1.99 1.70 -12.35
CA THR A 164 -1.28 2.15 -13.54
C THR A 164 -2.18 2.08 -14.77
N LEU A 165 -1.86 2.86 -15.79
CA LEU A 165 -2.57 2.78 -17.07
C LEU A 165 -2.51 1.37 -17.66
N TYR A 166 -1.34 0.71 -17.52
CA TYR A 166 -1.12 -0.65 -17.96
C TYR A 166 -2.15 -1.64 -17.37
N GLU A 167 -2.34 -1.62 -16.06
CA GLU A 167 -3.30 -2.50 -15.35
C GLU A 167 -4.74 -2.24 -15.77
N ARG A 168 -5.07 -1.01 -16.15
CA ARG A 168 -6.42 -0.64 -16.55
C ARG A 168 -6.77 -0.98 -18.00
N ILE A 169 -5.79 -1.04 -18.88
CA ILE A 169 -5.99 -1.37 -20.30
C ILE A 169 -5.76 -2.83 -20.63
N LEU A 170 -5.14 -3.57 -19.73
CA LEU A 170 -4.90 -5.00 -19.93
C LEU A 170 -6.23 -5.73 -20.20
N GLY A 171 -6.29 -6.50 -21.28
CA GLY A 171 -7.49 -7.22 -21.69
C GLY A 171 -8.58 -6.35 -22.35
N ARG A 172 -8.26 -5.14 -22.81
CA ARG A 172 -9.20 -4.26 -23.52
C ARG A 172 -8.77 -4.01 -24.95
N VAL A 173 -9.72 -3.96 -25.87
CA VAL A 173 -9.48 -3.66 -27.27
C VAL A 173 -9.38 -2.15 -27.47
N SER A 174 -8.43 -1.71 -28.28
CA SER A 174 -8.24 -0.31 -28.65
C SER A 174 -9.34 0.14 -29.63
N ALA A 175 -10.03 1.24 -29.34
CA ALA A 175 -11.04 1.83 -30.22
C ALA A 175 -10.44 2.45 -31.50
N VAL A 176 -9.13 2.74 -31.49
CA VAL A 176 -8.42 3.35 -32.62
C VAL A 176 -7.17 2.53 -32.93
N SER A 177 -6.90 2.33 -34.20
CA SER A 177 -5.69 1.65 -34.63
C SER A 177 -4.47 2.57 -34.42
N TYR A 178 -3.51 2.12 -33.64
CA TYR A 178 -2.26 2.83 -33.37
C TYR A 178 -1.11 2.21 -34.18
N THR A 179 -0.38 3.03 -34.92
CA THR A 179 0.81 2.58 -35.68
C THR A 179 2.08 2.53 -34.84
N HIS A 180 2.12 3.25 -33.71
CA HIS A 180 3.28 3.35 -32.81
C HIS A 180 2.85 3.21 -31.36
N LEU A 181 2.72 1.97 -30.91
CA LEU A 181 2.58 1.67 -29.49
C LEU A 181 3.85 1.00 -29.00
N THR A 182 4.53 1.69 -28.08
CA THR A 182 5.73 1.17 -27.39
C THR A 182 5.40 0.14 -26.31
N LEU A 183 4.11 -0.09 -26.03
CA LEU A 183 3.66 -1.04 -25.02
C LEU A 183 3.24 -2.35 -25.66
N PRO A 184 3.75 -3.50 -25.20
CA PRO A 184 3.42 -4.83 -25.76
C PRO A 184 1.97 -5.25 -25.57
N THR A 185 1.16 -4.46 -24.85
CA THR A 185 -0.19 -4.80 -24.43
C THR A 185 -1.27 -4.62 -25.49
N ASN A 186 -0.94 -4.13 -26.67
CA ASN A 186 -1.97 -3.73 -27.63
C ASN A 186 -2.22 -4.72 -28.76
N ARG A 187 -1.61 -5.90 -28.71
CA ARG A 187 -1.77 -6.89 -29.77
C ARG A 187 -2.52 -8.15 -29.37
N GLU A 188 -2.83 -8.30 -28.12
CA GLU A 188 -3.43 -9.54 -27.63
C GLU A 188 -4.63 -9.24 -26.74
N VAL A 189 -5.72 -8.98 -27.37
CA VAL A 189 -7.04 -9.35 -26.85
C VAL A 189 -7.94 -9.70 -28.01
#